data_a4d52cd23cf2614ae2e23e4ea6a3ddcf
#
_entry.id   a4d52cd23cf2614ae2e23e4ea6a3ddcf
#
_cell.length_a   1.000
_cell.length_b   1.000
_cell.length_c   1.000
_cell.angle_alpha   90.00
_cell.angle_beta   90.00
_cell.angle_gamma   90.00
#
_symmetry.space_group_name_H-M   'P 1'
#
loop_
_entity.id
_entity.type
_entity.pdbx_description
1 polymer ?
#
loop_
_entity_poly.entity_id
_entity_poly.type
_entity_poly.pdbx_seq_one_letter_code
_entity_poly.pdbx_strand_id
1 'polypeptide(L)'
;FWKIAMRPGKPLLFSKVNGTPLIGLPGNPVSSGVCSLIFVNTAIRTMLGNTNQFPIFEKAILNGELLQNDQRFDFVRANIKYKNGDIYAIPISKQDSSMITKFSHSNCLITREPFDAVKSNGEIVKILKFPNNI
;
A
#
# COMPACT_ATOMS: atom_id res chain seq x y z
N PHE A 1 17.88 8.22 5.20
CA PHE A 1 16.79 8.98 5.81
C PHE A 1 16.05 8.15 6.85
N TRP A 2 15.34 8.82 7.69
CA TRP A 2 14.46 8.24 8.70
C TRP A 2 13.16 9.04 8.77
N LYS A 3 12.02 8.33 8.82
CA LYS A 3 10.63 8.83 8.73
C LYS A 3 10.28 9.40 7.36
N ILE A 4 9.15 8.95 6.85
CA ILE A 4 8.55 9.42 5.61
C ILE A 4 7.09 9.81 5.85
N ALA A 5 6.55 10.70 5.04
CA ALA A 5 5.17 11.15 5.14
C ALA A 5 4.20 10.13 4.51
N MET A 6 4.14 8.93 5.10
CA MET A 6 3.36 7.80 4.61
C MET A 6 2.57 7.14 5.75
N ARG A 7 1.40 6.59 5.44
CA ARG A 7 0.58 5.79 6.34
C ARG A 7 0.04 4.53 5.63
N PRO A 8 0.22 3.32 6.22
CA PRO A 8 1.13 3.04 7.33
C PRO A 8 2.58 3.11 6.88
N GLY A 9 3.54 3.23 7.81
CA GLY A 9 4.95 3.12 7.47
C GLY A 9 5.83 4.34 7.78
N LYS A 10 5.32 5.35 8.48
CA LYS A 10 6.07 6.56 8.84
C LYS A 10 7.51 6.30 9.36
N PRO A 11 7.77 5.32 10.25
CA PRO A 11 9.13 5.09 10.79
C PRO A 11 10.03 4.22 9.89
N LEU A 12 9.86 4.25 8.58
CA LEU A 12 10.79 3.59 7.66
C LEU A 12 12.17 4.27 7.73
N LEU A 13 13.22 3.46 7.78
CA LEU A 13 14.61 3.90 7.71
C LEU A 13 15.28 3.36 6.45
N PHE A 14 16.03 4.21 5.77
CA PHE A 14 16.91 3.79 4.68
C PHE A 14 18.32 4.33 4.92
N SER A 15 19.32 3.47 4.81
CA SER A 15 20.73 3.79 5.01
C SER A 15 21.63 2.89 4.17
N LYS A 16 22.93 3.12 4.25
CA LYS A 16 23.98 2.22 3.71
C LYS A 16 25.00 1.95 4.81
N VAL A 17 25.42 0.71 4.92
CA VAL A 17 26.50 0.27 5.80
C VAL A 17 27.57 -0.43 4.94
N ASN A 18 28.76 0.14 4.87
CA ASN A 18 29.86 -0.38 4.02
C ASN A 18 29.43 -0.63 2.55
N GLY A 19 28.65 0.28 1.99
CA GLY A 19 28.12 0.16 0.62
C GLY A 19 26.89 -0.73 0.46
N THR A 20 26.51 -1.48 1.49
CA THR A 20 25.33 -2.36 1.47
C THR A 20 24.06 -1.57 1.87
N PRO A 21 23.00 -1.61 1.07
CA PRO A 21 21.72 -1.00 1.44
C PRO A 21 21.13 -1.62 2.70
N LEU A 22 20.62 -0.77 3.59
CA LEU A 22 19.92 -1.16 4.80
C LEU A 22 18.54 -0.53 4.82
N ILE A 23 17.50 -1.35 4.98
CA ILE A 23 16.11 -0.90 5.13
C ILE A 23 15.62 -1.33 6.50
N GLY A 24 15.37 -0.34 7.38
CA GLY A 24 14.77 -0.56 8.70
C GLY A 24 13.26 -0.50 8.59
N LEU A 25 12.59 -1.64 8.78
CA LEU A 25 11.13 -1.73 8.71
C LEU A 25 10.48 -1.28 10.03
N PRO A 26 9.26 -0.72 9.98
CA PRO A 26 8.49 -0.43 11.19
C PRO A 26 8.23 -1.69 12.02
N GLY A 27 8.15 -1.53 13.36
CA GLY A 27 7.83 -2.65 14.26
C GLY A 27 6.38 -3.13 14.17
N ASN A 28 5.45 -2.29 13.69
CA ASN A 28 4.07 -2.71 13.47
C ASN A 28 3.98 -3.66 12.26
N PRO A 29 3.40 -4.88 12.39
CA PRO A 29 3.38 -5.87 11.32
C PRO A 29 2.70 -5.40 10.01
N VAL A 30 1.63 -4.63 10.11
CA VAL A 30 0.93 -4.08 8.94
C VAL A 30 1.80 -3.05 8.22
N SER A 31 2.42 -2.16 8.97
CA SER A 31 3.35 -1.17 8.42
C SER A 31 4.57 -1.84 7.78
N SER A 32 5.11 -2.86 8.43
CA SER A 32 6.21 -3.67 7.91
C SER A 32 5.84 -4.37 6.60
N GLY A 33 4.65 -4.97 6.53
CA GLY A 33 4.13 -5.61 5.32
C GLY A 33 3.98 -4.63 4.15
N VAL A 34 3.37 -3.47 4.38
CA VAL A 34 3.21 -2.43 3.35
C VAL A 34 4.56 -1.89 2.88
N CYS A 35 5.47 -1.60 3.81
CA CYS A 35 6.82 -1.13 3.47
C CYS A 35 7.61 -2.20 2.69
N SER A 36 7.44 -3.46 3.01
CA SER A 36 8.09 -4.56 2.28
C SER A 36 7.57 -4.67 0.84
N LEU A 37 6.27 -4.56 0.63
CA LEU A 37 5.68 -4.59 -0.72
C LEU A 37 6.19 -3.44 -1.60
N ILE A 38 6.39 -2.27 -1.04
CA ILE A 38 6.73 -1.07 -1.80
C ILE A 38 8.25 -0.92 -1.92
N PHE A 39 8.98 -0.96 -0.82
CA PHE A 39 10.40 -0.59 -0.78
C PHE A 39 11.34 -1.79 -0.86
N VAL A 40 11.11 -2.85 -0.07
CA VAL A 40 11.99 -4.02 -0.07
C VAL A 40 11.91 -4.75 -1.40
N ASN A 41 10.71 -4.96 -1.91
CA ASN A 41 10.50 -5.60 -3.22
C ASN A 41 11.14 -4.79 -4.34
N THR A 42 10.98 -3.46 -4.34
CA THR A 42 11.64 -2.57 -5.30
C THR A 42 13.16 -2.66 -5.20
N ALA A 43 13.72 -2.65 -4.00
CA ALA A 43 15.16 -2.77 -3.78
C ALA A 43 15.71 -4.10 -4.32
N ILE A 44 15.04 -5.22 -4.01
CA ILE A 44 15.44 -6.55 -4.49
C ILE A 44 15.39 -6.60 -6.02
N ARG A 45 14.31 -6.14 -6.64
CA ARG A 45 14.17 -6.10 -8.10
C ARG A 45 15.25 -5.25 -8.76
N THR A 46 15.59 -4.11 -8.16
CA THR A 46 16.67 -3.25 -8.62
C THR A 46 18.02 -3.96 -8.55
N MET A 47 18.32 -4.63 -7.44
CA MET A 47 19.56 -5.39 -7.26
C MET A 47 19.68 -6.56 -8.23
N LEU A 48 18.56 -7.18 -8.63
CA LEU A 48 18.50 -8.24 -9.63
C LEU A 48 18.55 -7.72 -11.08
N GLY A 49 18.62 -6.41 -11.28
CA GLY A 49 18.68 -5.81 -12.63
C GLY A 49 17.35 -5.82 -13.38
N ASN A 50 16.22 -5.96 -12.70
CA ASN A 50 14.92 -5.93 -13.37
C ASN A 50 14.61 -4.53 -13.92
N THR A 51 14.10 -4.46 -15.14
CA THR A 51 13.67 -3.20 -15.77
C THR A 51 12.38 -2.64 -15.15
N ASN A 52 11.48 -3.52 -14.69
CA ASN A 52 10.22 -3.17 -14.01
C ASN A 52 10.37 -3.32 -12.49
N GLN A 53 11.15 -2.43 -11.89
CA GLN A 53 11.47 -2.49 -10.46
C GLN A 53 10.42 -1.83 -9.57
N PHE A 54 9.66 -0.87 -10.09
CA PHE A 54 8.66 -0.13 -9.31
C PHE A 54 7.32 -0.86 -9.24
N PRO A 55 6.54 -0.63 -8.16
CA PRO A 55 5.19 -1.15 -8.07
C PRO A 55 4.30 -0.65 -9.22
N ILE A 56 3.48 -1.54 -9.75
CA ILE A 56 2.52 -1.20 -10.81
C ILE A 56 1.18 -0.89 -10.17
N PHE A 57 0.65 0.29 -10.46
CA PHE A 57 -0.65 0.74 -9.99
C PHE A 57 -1.69 0.56 -11.09
N GLU A 58 -2.89 0.11 -10.71
CA GLU A 58 -4.02 -0.08 -11.60
C GLU A 58 -5.19 0.80 -11.17
N LYS A 59 -6.11 1.08 -12.08
CA LYS A 59 -7.36 1.77 -11.77
C LYS A 59 -8.41 0.77 -11.30
N ALA A 60 -9.20 1.17 -10.31
CA ALA A 60 -10.35 0.41 -9.83
C ALA A 60 -11.52 1.36 -9.52
N ILE A 61 -12.72 0.81 -9.50
CA ILE A 61 -13.93 1.54 -9.09
C ILE A 61 -14.06 1.36 -7.57
N LEU A 62 -14.16 2.47 -6.85
CA LEU A 62 -14.38 2.43 -5.41
C LEU A 62 -15.77 1.88 -5.10
N ASN A 63 -15.83 0.84 -4.29
CA ASN A 63 -17.07 0.33 -3.70
C ASN A 63 -17.05 0.62 -2.20
N GLY A 64 -17.53 1.78 -1.83
CA GLY A 64 -17.51 2.34 -0.49
C GLY A 64 -17.20 3.83 -0.50
N GLU A 65 -16.76 4.36 0.62
CA GLU A 65 -16.41 5.76 0.79
C GLU A 65 -15.05 5.90 1.47
N LEU A 66 -14.32 6.96 1.13
CA LEU A 66 -13.07 7.34 1.75
C LEU A 66 -13.15 8.80 2.17
N LEU A 67 -12.87 9.07 3.44
CA LEU A 67 -12.85 10.43 3.99
C LEU A 67 -11.68 11.20 3.37
N GLN A 68 -11.70 12.53 3.53
CA GLN A 68 -10.59 13.38 3.15
C GLN A 68 -9.29 12.90 3.80
N ASN A 69 -8.21 12.84 3.02
CA ASN A 69 -6.91 12.43 3.52
C ASN A 69 -6.17 13.60 4.21
N ASP A 70 -5.26 13.26 5.11
CA ASP A 70 -4.38 14.22 5.75
C ASP A 70 -3.10 14.52 4.89
N GLN A 71 -2.06 15.08 5.50
CA GLN A 71 -0.82 15.46 4.81
C GLN A 71 0.07 14.28 4.41
N ARG A 72 -0.32 13.04 4.71
CA ARG A 72 0.47 11.83 4.40
C ARG A 72 -0.06 11.13 3.17
N PHE A 73 0.84 10.52 2.41
CA PHE A 73 0.46 9.53 1.40
C PHE A 73 -0.13 8.30 2.12
N ASP A 74 -1.35 7.90 1.76
CA ASP A 74 -2.06 6.82 2.45
C ASP A 74 -2.22 5.58 1.58
N PHE A 75 -1.98 4.41 2.18
CA PHE A 75 -2.23 3.10 1.62
C PHE A 75 -3.36 2.43 2.39
N VAL A 76 -4.56 2.53 1.86
CA VAL A 76 -5.77 1.99 2.50
C VAL A 76 -5.94 0.52 2.11
N ARG A 77 -6.03 -0.35 3.10
CA ARG A 77 -6.27 -1.79 2.87
C ARG A 77 -7.66 -2.00 2.28
N ALA A 78 -7.72 -2.82 1.24
CA ALA A 78 -8.94 -3.08 0.52
C ALA A 78 -8.97 -4.50 -0.06
N ASN A 79 -10.15 -4.92 -0.48
CA ASN A 79 -10.36 -6.14 -1.23
C ASN A 79 -10.79 -5.82 -2.66
N ILE A 80 -10.27 -6.59 -3.59
CA ILE A 80 -10.66 -6.53 -5.01
C ILE A 80 -11.83 -7.47 -5.24
N LYS A 81 -12.82 -6.99 -6.00
CA LYS A 81 -13.83 -7.83 -6.67
C LYS A 81 -13.83 -7.53 -8.16
N TYR A 82 -13.98 -8.58 -8.96
CA TYR A 82 -14.16 -8.48 -10.40
C TYR A 82 -15.64 -8.66 -10.73
N LYS A 83 -16.21 -7.75 -11.51
CA LYS A 83 -17.59 -7.82 -11.97
C LYS A 83 -17.70 -7.19 -13.36
N ASN A 84 -18.24 -7.95 -14.33
CA ASN A 84 -18.48 -7.49 -15.71
C ASN A 84 -17.23 -6.88 -16.37
N GLY A 85 -16.04 -7.43 -16.11
CA GLY A 85 -14.77 -6.92 -16.64
C GLY A 85 -14.16 -5.74 -15.88
N ASP A 86 -14.87 -5.17 -14.93
CA ASP A 86 -14.39 -4.08 -14.09
C ASP A 86 -13.76 -4.58 -12.79
N ILE A 87 -12.81 -3.79 -12.28
CA ILE A 87 -12.16 -4.01 -10.98
C ILE A 87 -12.79 -3.09 -9.96
N TYR A 88 -13.31 -3.65 -8.89
CA TYR A 88 -13.85 -2.92 -7.75
C TYR A 88 -12.93 -3.05 -6.55
N ALA A 89 -12.66 -1.94 -5.86
CA ALA A 89 -11.89 -1.90 -4.63
C ALA A 89 -12.81 -1.56 -3.45
N ILE A 90 -12.86 -2.45 -2.45
CA ILE A 90 -13.70 -2.33 -1.27
C ILE A 90 -12.81 -2.05 -0.08
N PRO A 91 -12.82 -0.84 0.50
CA PRO A 91 -12.05 -0.52 1.69
C PRO A 91 -12.45 -1.41 2.87
N ILE A 92 -11.46 -1.87 3.64
CA ILE A 92 -11.73 -2.63 4.85
C ILE A 92 -12.04 -1.67 6.00
N SER A 93 -13.18 -1.86 6.67
CA SER A 93 -13.58 -0.98 7.77
C SER A 93 -12.65 -1.09 8.98
N LYS A 94 -12.55 0.00 9.75
CA LYS A 94 -11.72 0.05 10.96
C LYS A 94 -12.27 -0.80 12.12
N GLN A 95 -13.51 -1.29 12.03
CA GLN A 95 -14.20 -1.96 13.13
C GLN A 95 -13.88 -3.46 13.27
N ASP A 96 -13.23 -4.06 12.27
CA ASP A 96 -12.84 -5.47 12.35
C ASP A 96 -11.61 -5.67 13.21
N SER A 97 -11.66 -6.64 14.07
CA SER A 97 -10.80 -6.91 15.22
C SER A 97 -9.29 -6.94 14.97
N SER A 98 -8.35 -7.38 14.91
CA SER A 98 -6.91 -7.13 14.94
C SER A 98 -6.36 -6.58 13.62
N MET A 99 -5.36 -5.72 13.72
CA MET A 99 -4.69 -5.12 12.54
C MET A 99 -4.02 -6.17 11.64
N ILE A 100 -3.53 -7.28 12.21
CA ILE A 100 -2.89 -8.38 11.49
C ILE A 100 -3.93 -9.16 10.68
N THR A 101 -5.07 -9.49 11.29
CA THR A 101 -6.17 -10.18 10.61
C THR A 101 -6.68 -9.38 9.42
N LYS A 102 -6.79 -8.07 9.55
CA LYS A 102 -7.19 -7.19 8.44
C LYS A 102 -6.20 -7.17 7.28
N PHE A 103 -4.91 -7.24 7.57
CA PHE A 103 -3.89 -7.30 6.54
C PHE A 103 -3.93 -8.64 5.80
N SER A 104 -4.15 -9.74 6.52
CA SER A 104 -4.28 -11.09 5.92
C SER A 104 -5.54 -11.25 5.06
N HIS A 105 -6.60 -10.48 5.33
CA HIS A 105 -7.85 -10.49 4.56
C HIS A 105 -7.88 -9.46 3.42
N SER A 106 -6.88 -8.57 3.32
CA SER A 106 -6.75 -7.65 2.20
C SER A 106 -5.95 -8.27 1.06
N ASN A 107 -6.25 -7.91 -0.17
CA ASN A 107 -5.50 -8.34 -1.35
C ASN A 107 -5.01 -7.17 -2.21
N CYS A 108 -5.30 -5.94 -1.80
CA CYS A 108 -4.78 -4.73 -2.42
C CYS A 108 -4.71 -3.56 -1.44
N LEU A 109 -4.03 -2.51 -1.87
CA LEU A 109 -3.97 -1.20 -1.21
C LEU A 109 -4.54 -0.16 -2.16
N ILE A 110 -5.49 0.65 -1.69
CA ILE A 110 -5.91 1.86 -2.40
C ILE A 110 -4.91 2.96 -2.03
N THR A 111 -4.38 3.67 -3.00
CA THR A 111 -3.46 4.77 -2.77
C THR A 111 -4.19 6.10 -2.70
N ARG A 112 -3.81 6.95 -1.76
CA ARG A 112 -4.36 8.29 -1.57
C ARG A 112 -3.22 9.29 -1.49
N GLU A 113 -3.26 10.29 -2.37
CA GLU A 113 -2.32 11.42 -2.31
C GLU A 113 -2.53 12.24 -1.03
N PRO A 114 -1.50 12.98 -0.55
CA PRO A 114 -1.70 13.95 0.52
C PRO A 114 -2.84 14.92 0.19
N PHE A 115 -3.69 15.17 1.17
CA PHE A 115 -4.85 16.08 1.05
C PHE A 115 -5.89 15.68 0.00
N ASP A 116 -5.87 14.43 -0.48
CA ASP A 116 -6.86 13.93 -1.43
C ASP A 116 -8.28 14.09 -0.86
N ALA A 117 -9.19 14.61 -1.68
CA ALA A 117 -10.57 14.89 -1.30
C ALA A 117 -11.35 13.61 -0.95
N VAL A 118 -12.49 13.76 -0.32
CA VAL A 118 -13.46 12.67 -0.11
C VAL A 118 -13.70 11.93 -1.43
N LYS A 119 -13.69 10.62 -1.38
CA LYS A 119 -14.05 9.74 -2.50
C LYS A 119 -15.36 9.02 -2.20
N SER A 120 -16.30 9.15 -3.10
CA SER A 120 -17.61 8.50 -3.00
C SER A 120 -17.66 7.20 -3.79
N ASN A 121 -18.63 6.38 -3.47
CA ASN A 121 -18.89 5.13 -4.19
C ASN A 121 -19.00 5.36 -5.71
N GLY A 122 -18.33 4.54 -6.50
CA GLY A 122 -18.30 4.63 -7.96
C GLY A 122 -17.17 5.50 -8.53
N GLU A 123 -16.45 6.26 -7.71
CA GLU A 123 -15.29 7.03 -8.18
C GLU A 123 -14.08 6.14 -8.48
N ILE A 124 -13.22 6.59 -9.39
CA ILE A 124 -11.99 5.88 -9.75
C ILE A 124 -10.91 6.13 -8.71
N VAL A 125 -10.29 5.06 -8.28
CA VAL A 125 -9.13 5.06 -7.37
C VAL A 125 -7.95 4.28 -8.00
N LYS A 126 -6.74 4.54 -7.51
CA LYS A 126 -5.56 3.73 -7.87
C LYS A 126 -5.34 2.66 -6.81
N ILE A 127 -5.03 1.46 -7.25
CA ILE A 127 -4.74 0.33 -6.36
C ILE A 127 -3.39 -0.30 -6.67
N LEU A 128 -2.76 -0.83 -5.63
CA LEU A 128 -1.62 -1.72 -5.71
C LEU A 128 -2.08 -3.12 -5.29
N LYS A 129 -2.06 -4.06 -6.22
CA LYS A 129 -2.39 -5.46 -5.93
C LYS A 129 -1.27 -6.15 -5.16
N PHE A 130 -1.63 -7.03 -4.25
CA PHE A 130 -0.65 -7.91 -3.63
C PHE A 130 -0.22 -8.99 -4.65
N PRO A 131 1.05 -9.44 -4.60
CA PRO A 131 1.48 -10.56 -5.43
C PRO A 131 0.66 -11.82 -5.13
N ASN A 132 0.24 -12.54 -6.18
CA ASN A 132 -0.64 -13.71 -6.05
C ASN A 132 0.03 -14.95 -5.42
N ASN A 133 1.33 -14.91 -5.14
CA ASN A 133 2.09 -16.04 -4.61
C ASN A 133 3.10 -15.57 -3.57
N ILE A 134 2.61 -15.32 -2.41
CA ILE A 134 3.46 -15.29 -1.22
C ILE A 134 3.05 -16.44 -0.32
#